data_b620bd9b912cd5678d3d73225f4fa405
#
_entry.id   b620bd9b912cd5678d3d73225f4fa405
#
_cell.length_a   1.000
_cell.length_b   1.000
_cell.length_c   1.000
_cell.angle_alpha   90.00
_cell.angle_beta   90.00
_cell.angle_gamma   90.00
#
_symmetry.space_group_name_H-M   'P 1'
#
loop_
_entity.id
_entity.type
_entity.pdbx_description
1 polymer ?
#
loop_
_entity_poly.entity_id
_entity_poly.type
_entity_poly.pdbx_seq_one_letter_code
_entity_poly.pdbx_strand_id
1 'polypeptide(L)'
;MSFIDSMIAAVSPKKAYEREAWRQGLEAMRGYDAAGFGRINSGWRAHNESAEITDRYSRDVVRARARDLERNSDILQAVVLAYKRNVVGKGFTLRARTGDDDLNRQIEKLWRQWCKARNCDVTGEQSFTEILRMAVERKKVDGGILFLFRHTSGGVVPFKLQAIEVDELDVTQSAPHRQGNRVVGGIEYNSWRRPVGYWIQQYDLEGWRLLQPIYIDAKDAYFLKSKRRPSQIREMSDMSHTITRIRDVNEFINAVSVKERIAACLAVLIKKTIPTGTSLGRSGIRGPDGRVDYSGKKLGPGMIMEMGAGDEAQVVDPKGAATDATAFLKVQQGLIGAGQGLSYEAVSRDMSGSTYSSARQNAIEDEDTYAEDVELLTEFMSEVYEQFIISCYLSGVITFPGFWDKKAEYMAHDWVKSPKKWIDPAKESTADKTALQSGQKTYQEICAERGKDWRQAIDETAEVLEYGREKGIEMGGVIFGNGTAAAQQNAGGQPPQG
;
A
#
# COMPACT_ATOMS: atom_id res chain seq x y z
N MET A 1 35.53 13.65 -29.10
CA MET A 1 36.47 14.80 -29.03
C MET A 1 35.69 16.09 -29.22
N SER A 2 35.94 17.09 -28.40
CA SER A 2 35.32 18.42 -28.58
C SER A 2 35.97 19.07 -29.84
N PHE A 3 35.22 19.95 -30.51
CA PHE A 3 35.75 20.75 -31.65
C PHE A 3 37.05 21.47 -31.29
N ILE A 4 37.17 21.92 -30.05
CA ILE A 4 38.36 22.56 -29.50
C ILE A 4 39.54 21.57 -29.42
N ASP A 5 39.28 20.31 -29.05
CA ASP A 5 40.32 19.28 -28.94
C ASP A 5 40.87 18.91 -30.33
N SER A 6 40.03 18.91 -31.36
CA SER A 6 40.44 18.70 -32.75
C SER A 6 41.30 19.84 -33.26
N MET A 7 41.00 21.10 -32.92
CA MET A 7 41.83 22.25 -33.27
C MET A 7 43.19 22.22 -32.57
N ILE A 8 43.21 21.88 -31.28
CA ILE A 8 44.47 21.78 -30.53
C ILE A 8 45.34 20.63 -31.08
N ALA A 9 44.73 19.49 -31.46
CA ALA A 9 45.44 18.37 -32.05
C ALA A 9 46.08 18.73 -33.41
N ALA A 10 45.42 19.56 -34.21
CA ALA A 10 45.94 20.03 -35.49
C ALA A 10 47.13 21.02 -35.34
N VAL A 11 47.09 21.85 -34.27
CA VAL A 11 48.14 22.88 -34.05
C VAL A 11 49.31 22.36 -33.20
N SER A 12 49.04 21.52 -32.21
CA SER A 12 50.06 20.97 -31.32
C SER A 12 49.64 19.60 -30.77
N PRO A 13 50.04 18.50 -31.45
CA PRO A 13 49.74 17.15 -31.02
C PRO A 13 50.21 16.83 -29.59
N LYS A 14 51.31 17.40 -29.14
CA LYS A 14 51.84 17.21 -27.79
C LYS A 14 50.89 17.77 -26.72
N LYS A 15 50.37 18.96 -26.92
CA LYS A 15 49.41 19.58 -25.99
C LYS A 15 48.05 18.86 -26.00
N ALA A 16 47.64 18.33 -27.13
CA ALA A 16 46.44 17.51 -27.21
C ALA A 16 46.59 16.20 -26.42
N TYR A 17 47.75 15.54 -26.52
CA TYR A 17 48.05 14.35 -25.74
C TYR A 17 48.13 14.63 -24.24
N GLU A 18 48.83 15.68 -23.83
CA GLU A 18 48.89 16.09 -22.41
C GLU A 18 47.52 16.37 -21.85
N ARG A 19 46.66 17.05 -22.58
CA ARG A 19 45.28 17.37 -22.19
C ARG A 19 44.41 16.13 -22.10
N GLU A 20 44.56 15.18 -22.99
CA GLU A 20 43.87 13.91 -22.96
C GLU A 20 44.35 13.03 -21.78
N ALA A 21 45.66 13.01 -21.52
CA ALA A 21 46.23 12.31 -20.37
C ALA A 21 45.74 12.91 -19.03
N TRP A 22 45.65 14.23 -18.93
CA TRP A 22 45.06 14.90 -17.77
C TRP A 22 43.58 14.58 -17.61
N ARG A 23 42.83 14.50 -18.71
CA ARG A 23 41.40 14.13 -18.68
C ARG A 23 41.21 12.68 -18.25
N GLN A 24 42.02 11.76 -18.77
CA GLN A 24 42.01 10.36 -18.34
C GLN A 24 42.46 10.21 -16.89
N GLY A 25 43.47 10.97 -16.43
CA GLY A 25 43.88 11.01 -15.05
C GLY A 25 42.77 11.53 -14.11
N LEU A 26 42.04 12.55 -14.55
CA LEU A 26 40.89 13.08 -13.80
C LEU A 26 39.70 12.10 -13.78
N GLU A 27 39.47 11.36 -14.85
CA GLU A 27 38.46 10.27 -14.89
C GLU A 27 38.88 9.07 -14.02
N ALA A 28 40.16 8.71 -13.99
CA ALA A 28 40.69 7.67 -13.14
C ALA A 28 40.66 8.02 -11.64
N MET A 29 40.70 9.31 -11.28
CA MET A 29 40.52 9.79 -9.89
C MET A 29 39.04 9.75 -9.43
N ARG A 30 38.10 9.58 -10.33
CA ARG A 30 36.67 9.45 -9.98
C ARG A 30 36.38 8.02 -9.56
N GLY A 31 36.37 7.77 -8.28
CA GLY A 31 36.18 6.43 -7.69
C GLY A 31 34.82 5.76 -7.96
N TYR A 32 33.90 6.43 -8.66
CA TYR A 32 32.55 5.90 -8.96
C TYR A 32 32.15 6.24 -10.39
N ASP A 33 31.83 5.23 -11.19
CA ASP A 33 31.32 5.39 -12.57
C ASP A 33 30.04 6.24 -12.63
N ALA A 34 29.20 6.15 -11.60
CA ALA A 34 27.97 6.93 -11.45
C ALA A 34 28.24 8.46 -11.37
N ALA A 35 29.43 8.89 -11.00
CA ALA A 35 29.84 10.31 -10.97
C ALA A 35 30.39 10.82 -12.29
N GLY A 36 30.51 9.97 -13.30
CA GLY A 36 31.02 10.32 -14.63
C GLY A 36 30.05 11.23 -15.39
N PHE A 37 30.59 12.24 -16.11
CA PHE A 37 29.80 13.11 -17.00
C PHE A 37 29.90 12.68 -18.48
N GLY A 38 30.18 11.40 -18.74
CA GLY A 38 30.23 10.83 -20.06
C GLY A 38 28.90 10.85 -20.82
N ARG A 39 28.90 10.48 -22.09
CA ARG A 39 27.72 10.47 -22.97
C ARG A 39 26.55 9.68 -22.39
N ILE A 40 26.82 8.61 -21.66
CA ILE A 40 25.78 7.77 -21.01
C ILE A 40 25.01 8.55 -19.93
N ASN A 41 25.71 9.40 -19.15
CA ASN A 41 25.13 10.15 -18.04
C ASN A 41 24.77 11.60 -18.44
N SER A 42 24.91 12.01 -19.69
CA SER A 42 24.69 13.41 -20.13
C SER A 42 23.23 13.87 -19.97
N GLY A 43 22.28 12.93 -19.99
CA GLY A 43 20.86 13.19 -19.77
C GLY A 43 20.41 13.06 -18.31
N TRP A 44 21.31 12.65 -17.41
CA TRP A 44 20.97 12.41 -16.01
C TRP A 44 20.95 13.73 -15.23
N ARG A 45 19.74 14.22 -14.96
CA ARG A 45 19.51 15.45 -14.18
C ARG A 45 19.43 15.09 -12.70
N ALA A 46 20.55 15.14 -12.00
CA ALA A 46 20.64 14.94 -10.57
C ALA A 46 21.02 16.25 -9.87
N HIS A 47 20.24 16.63 -8.86
CA HIS A 47 20.50 17.80 -8.04
C HIS A 47 20.67 17.37 -6.58
N ASN A 48 21.71 17.87 -5.93
CA ASN A 48 21.98 17.60 -4.53
C ASN A 48 21.35 18.72 -3.65
N GLU A 49 20.05 18.64 -3.46
CA GLU A 49 19.25 19.62 -2.71
C GLU A 49 18.51 18.98 -1.54
N SER A 50 17.89 19.80 -0.68
CA SER A 50 17.00 19.29 0.39
C SER A 50 15.77 18.63 -0.21
N ALA A 51 15.18 17.67 0.52
CA ALA A 51 14.00 16.94 0.05
C ALA A 51 12.85 17.90 -0.32
N GLU A 52 12.62 18.94 0.49
CA GLU A 52 11.52 19.87 0.22
C GLU A 52 11.71 20.67 -1.07
N ILE A 53 12.94 21.04 -1.43
CA ILE A 53 13.21 21.74 -2.70
C ILE A 53 12.99 20.82 -3.89
N THR A 54 13.44 19.56 -3.80
CA THR A 54 13.27 18.59 -4.89
C THR A 54 11.82 18.15 -5.08
N ASP A 55 11.08 18.03 -3.99
CA ASP A 55 9.76 17.37 -4.00
C ASP A 55 8.59 18.34 -4.18
N ARG A 56 8.72 19.58 -3.68
CA ARG A 56 7.60 20.55 -3.59
C ARG A 56 6.88 20.81 -4.93
N TYR A 57 7.60 20.87 -6.03
CA TYR A 57 7.03 21.15 -7.35
C TYR A 57 6.45 19.91 -8.04
N SER A 58 6.90 18.73 -7.61
CA SER A 58 6.47 17.45 -8.20
C SER A 58 5.35 16.79 -7.40
N ARG A 59 5.21 17.11 -6.13
CA ARG A 59 4.30 16.46 -5.17
C ARG A 59 2.86 16.38 -5.67
N ASP A 60 2.28 17.51 -6.03
CA ASP A 60 0.88 17.57 -6.44
C ASP A 60 0.63 16.84 -7.76
N VAL A 61 1.58 16.91 -8.69
CA VAL A 61 1.50 16.18 -9.97
C VAL A 61 1.60 14.68 -9.75
N VAL A 62 2.52 14.23 -8.88
CA VAL A 62 2.68 12.80 -8.53
C VAL A 62 1.42 12.28 -7.86
N ARG A 63 0.85 13.02 -6.91
CA ARG A 63 -0.39 12.67 -6.22
C ARG A 63 -1.58 12.60 -7.19
N ALA A 64 -1.74 13.59 -8.05
CA ALA A 64 -2.80 13.58 -9.05
C ALA A 64 -2.72 12.38 -9.99
N ARG A 65 -1.50 12.01 -10.44
CA ARG A 65 -1.26 10.81 -11.26
C ARG A 65 -1.50 9.51 -10.50
N ALA A 66 -1.13 9.46 -9.21
CA ALA A 66 -1.40 8.30 -8.36
C ALA A 66 -2.92 8.09 -8.19
N ARG A 67 -3.69 9.15 -7.94
CA ARG A 67 -5.16 9.12 -7.85
C ARG A 67 -5.83 8.77 -9.18
N ASP A 68 -5.25 9.19 -10.30
CA ASP A 68 -5.76 8.79 -11.62
C ASP A 68 -5.60 7.28 -11.83
N LEU A 69 -4.41 6.74 -11.54
CA LEU A 69 -4.18 5.30 -11.61
C LEU A 69 -4.96 4.51 -10.56
N GLU A 70 -5.23 5.08 -9.40
CA GLU A 70 -6.11 4.46 -8.39
C GLU A 70 -7.51 4.20 -8.95
N ARG A 71 -8.04 5.12 -9.75
CA ARG A 71 -9.34 4.97 -10.40
C ARG A 71 -9.33 4.05 -11.62
N ASN A 72 -8.19 4.00 -12.35
CA ASN A 72 -8.15 3.48 -13.72
C ASN A 72 -7.17 2.30 -13.89
N SER A 73 -6.45 1.86 -12.84
CA SER A 73 -5.48 0.76 -12.92
C SER A 73 -5.80 -0.35 -11.94
N ASP A 74 -6.02 -1.55 -12.47
CA ASP A 74 -6.18 -2.78 -11.71
C ASP A 74 -4.89 -3.19 -10.98
N ILE A 75 -3.71 -2.94 -11.57
CA ILE A 75 -2.42 -3.22 -10.96
C ILE A 75 -2.20 -2.36 -9.72
N LEU A 76 -2.46 -1.05 -9.79
CA LEU A 76 -2.34 -0.18 -8.62
C LEU A 76 -3.35 -0.58 -7.55
N GLN A 77 -4.57 -0.90 -7.92
CA GLN A 77 -5.58 -1.40 -6.99
C GLN A 77 -5.15 -2.72 -6.33
N ALA A 78 -4.48 -3.63 -7.05
CA ALA A 78 -3.97 -4.85 -6.47
C ALA A 78 -2.93 -4.57 -5.37
N VAL A 79 -2.01 -3.63 -5.60
CA VAL A 79 -1.03 -3.18 -4.60
C VAL A 79 -1.72 -2.57 -3.38
N VAL A 80 -2.62 -1.60 -3.57
CA VAL A 80 -3.34 -0.94 -2.46
C VAL A 80 -4.14 -1.95 -1.65
N LEU A 81 -4.85 -2.88 -2.30
CA LEU A 81 -5.60 -3.94 -1.63
C LEU A 81 -4.70 -4.91 -0.86
N ALA A 82 -3.48 -5.20 -1.37
CA ALA A 82 -2.52 -6.02 -0.65
C ALA A 82 -2.14 -5.36 0.68
N TYR A 83 -1.81 -4.07 0.67
CA TYR A 83 -1.52 -3.31 1.88
C TYR A 83 -2.74 -3.22 2.83
N LYS A 84 -3.90 -2.84 2.36
CA LYS A 84 -5.13 -2.76 3.19
C LYS A 84 -5.45 -4.08 3.91
N ARG A 85 -5.28 -5.20 3.21
CA ARG A 85 -5.58 -6.54 3.76
C ARG A 85 -4.53 -7.03 4.74
N ASN A 86 -3.25 -6.75 4.47
CA ASN A 86 -2.16 -7.30 5.27
C ASN A 86 -1.70 -6.35 6.38
N VAL A 87 -1.86 -5.04 6.25
CA VAL A 87 -1.55 -4.06 7.30
C VAL A 87 -2.70 -4.00 8.32
N VAL A 88 -3.93 -3.77 7.88
CA VAL A 88 -5.09 -3.60 8.77
C VAL A 88 -5.90 -4.90 8.90
N GLY A 89 -6.20 -5.56 7.79
CA GLY A 89 -6.99 -6.78 7.76
C GLY A 89 -8.36 -6.61 8.42
N LYS A 90 -8.60 -7.38 9.49
CA LYS A 90 -9.84 -7.29 10.29
C LYS A 90 -9.79 -6.21 11.39
N GLY A 91 -8.66 -5.50 11.52
CA GLY A 91 -8.42 -4.50 12.56
C GLY A 91 -7.52 -4.99 13.68
N PHE A 92 -7.39 -4.15 14.69
CA PHE A 92 -6.56 -4.39 15.88
C PHE A 92 -7.45 -4.48 17.12
N THR A 93 -7.04 -5.30 18.08
CA THR A 93 -7.67 -5.42 19.38
C THR A 93 -6.81 -4.70 20.42
N LEU A 94 -7.41 -3.78 21.16
CA LEU A 94 -6.79 -3.12 22.30
C LEU A 94 -6.69 -4.10 23.47
N ARG A 95 -5.53 -4.09 24.14
CA ARG A 95 -5.29 -4.70 25.45
C ARG A 95 -4.80 -3.64 26.42
N ALA A 96 -5.65 -3.23 27.33
CA ALA A 96 -5.27 -2.30 28.39
C ALA A 96 -4.39 -3.01 29.43
N ARG A 97 -3.41 -2.28 29.99
CA ARG A 97 -2.38 -2.79 30.92
C ARG A 97 -2.27 -1.91 32.17
N THR A 98 -3.37 -1.50 32.75
CA THR A 98 -3.38 -0.58 33.90
C THR A 98 -3.00 -1.21 35.23
N GLY A 99 -2.74 -2.52 35.27
CA GLY A 99 -2.53 -3.25 36.53
C GLY A 99 -3.80 -3.68 37.27
N ASP A 100 -4.97 -3.15 36.90
CA ASP A 100 -6.29 -3.55 37.41
C ASP A 100 -7.09 -4.24 36.31
N ASP A 101 -7.34 -5.54 36.47
CA ASP A 101 -8.01 -6.35 35.45
C ASP A 101 -9.50 -5.95 35.25
N ASP A 102 -10.17 -5.43 36.27
CA ASP A 102 -11.55 -4.94 36.13
C ASP A 102 -11.62 -3.63 35.36
N LEU A 103 -10.69 -2.72 35.62
CA LEU A 103 -10.54 -1.48 34.89
C LEU A 103 -10.15 -1.75 33.43
N ASN A 104 -9.24 -2.69 33.19
CA ASN A 104 -8.85 -3.10 31.84
C ASN A 104 -10.06 -3.58 31.04
N ARG A 105 -10.89 -4.44 31.62
CA ARG A 105 -12.14 -4.93 30.98
C ARG A 105 -13.12 -3.79 30.67
N GLN A 106 -13.25 -2.81 31.58
CA GLN A 106 -14.12 -1.64 31.36
C GLN A 106 -13.59 -0.78 30.19
N ILE A 107 -12.29 -0.47 30.17
CA ILE A 107 -11.65 0.30 29.10
C ILE A 107 -11.83 -0.41 27.76
N GLU A 108 -11.52 -1.70 27.67
CA GLU A 108 -11.61 -2.47 26.42
C GLU A 108 -13.06 -2.58 25.91
N LYS A 109 -14.04 -2.72 26.84
CA LYS A 109 -15.47 -2.71 26.48
C LYS A 109 -15.90 -1.37 25.93
N LEU A 110 -15.48 -0.28 26.55
CA LEU A 110 -15.80 1.08 26.11
C LEU A 110 -15.10 1.41 24.78
N TRP A 111 -13.84 1.02 24.62
CA TRP A 111 -13.11 1.15 23.37
C TRP A 111 -13.81 0.45 22.22
N ARG A 112 -14.26 -0.80 22.40
CA ARG A 112 -15.04 -1.51 21.37
C ARG A 112 -16.34 -0.80 20.99
N GLN A 113 -16.98 -0.10 21.93
CA GLN A 113 -18.16 0.71 21.65
C GLN A 113 -17.78 2.00 20.90
N TRP A 114 -16.68 2.63 21.30
CA TRP A 114 -16.18 3.83 20.65
C TRP A 114 -15.74 3.58 19.21
N CYS A 115 -15.14 2.44 18.88
CA CYS A 115 -14.73 2.06 17.53
C CYS A 115 -15.88 1.96 16.50
N LYS A 116 -17.15 2.03 16.93
CA LYS A 116 -18.28 2.05 16.00
C LYS A 116 -18.38 3.41 15.30
N ALA A 117 -18.76 3.43 14.03
CA ALA A 117 -18.81 4.61 13.17
C ALA A 117 -19.41 5.86 13.84
N ARG A 118 -20.59 5.73 14.45
CA ARG A 118 -21.28 6.85 15.12
C ARG A 118 -20.50 7.48 16.26
N ASN A 119 -19.57 6.75 16.86
CA ASN A 119 -18.86 7.18 18.06
C ASN A 119 -17.45 7.69 17.77
N CYS A 120 -16.73 7.06 16.84
CA CYS A 120 -15.33 7.41 16.55
C CYS A 120 -15.18 8.42 15.41
N ASP A 121 -16.13 8.48 14.48
CA ASP A 121 -16.05 9.36 13.31
C ASP A 121 -16.96 10.59 13.49
N VAL A 122 -16.47 11.75 13.11
CA VAL A 122 -17.25 13.01 13.14
C VAL A 122 -18.46 12.91 12.19
N THR A 123 -18.27 12.34 11.01
CA THR A 123 -19.35 12.12 10.02
C THR A 123 -20.29 10.98 10.44
N GLY A 124 -19.81 10.07 11.27
CA GLY A 124 -20.55 8.89 11.71
C GLY A 124 -20.67 7.78 10.69
N GLU A 125 -19.91 7.83 9.61
CA GLU A 125 -20.00 6.90 8.48
C GLU A 125 -19.02 5.74 8.56
N GLN A 126 -17.81 5.97 9.12
CA GLN A 126 -16.72 5.00 9.14
C GLN A 126 -16.43 4.48 10.55
N SER A 127 -16.35 3.16 10.71
CA SER A 127 -15.79 2.54 11.90
C SER A 127 -14.29 2.80 12.01
N PHE A 128 -13.70 2.67 13.19
CA PHE A 128 -12.26 2.88 13.39
C PHE A 128 -11.42 1.99 12.47
N THR A 129 -11.82 0.73 12.26
CA THR A 129 -11.13 -0.17 11.32
C THR A 129 -11.21 0.32 9.87
N GLU A 130 -12.32 0.91 9.44
CA GLU A 130 -12.45 1.50 8.10
C GLU A 130 -11.60 2.76 7.97
N ILE A 131 -11.53 3.60 9.00
CA ILE A 131 -10.62 4.76 9.08
C ILE A 131 -9.16 4.29 8.93
N LEU A 132 -8.73 3.23 9.61
CA LEU A 132 -7.38 2.69 9.47
C LEU A 132 -7.10 2.17 8.05
N ARG A 133 -8.07 1.50 7.41
CA ARG A 133 -7.94 1.05 6.01
C ARG A 133 -7.81 2.23 5.05
N MET A 134 -8.60 3.28 5.26
CA MET A 134 -8.50 4.52 4.50
C MET A 134 -7.15 5.20 4.73
N ALA A 135 -6.65 5.21 5.97
CA ALA A 135 -5.34 5.77 6.30
C ALA A 135 -4.20 5.10 5.52
N VAL A 136 -4.20 3.77 5.44
CA VAL A 136 -3.22 3.02 4.64
C VAL A 136 -3.35 3.35 3.15
N GLU A 137 -4.56 3.41 2.63
CA GLU A 137 -4.83 3.73 1.23
C GLU A 137 -4.34 5.14 0.88
N ARG A 138 -4.72 6.14 1.67
CA ARG A 138 -4.28 7.53 1.46
C ARG A 138 -2.77 7.69 1.64
N LYS A 139 -2.16 7.00 2.61
CA LYS A 139 -0.70 6.98 2.75
C LYS A 139 -0.02 6.44 1.50
N LYS A 140 -0.51 5.35 0.91
CA LYS A 140 0.08 4.78 -0.31
C LYS A 140 -0.13 5.67 -1.53
N VAL A 141 -1.33 6.18 -1.74
CA VAL A 141 -1.69 6.95 -2.93
C VAL A 141 -1.29 8.41 -2.81
N ASP A 142 -1.67 9.07 -1.72
CA ASP A 142 -1.45 10.50 -1.52
C ASP A 142 -0.12 10.81 -0.81
N GLY A 143 0.45 9.82 -0.14
CA GLY A 143 1.66 9.93 0.69
C GLY A 143 1.38 10.21 2.16
N GLY A 144 0.14 10.51 2.54
CA GLY A 144 -0.26 10.77 3.92
C GLY A 144 -1.74 11.14 4.05
N ILE A 145 -2.16 11.27 5.29
CA ILE A 145 -3.49 11.73 5.69
C ILE A 145 -3.38 12.45 7.03
N LEU A 146 -4.16 13.50 7.24
CA LEU A 146 -4.22 14.24 8.48
C LEU A 146 -5.48 13.87 9.25
N PHE A 147 -5.35 13.55 10.53
CA PHE A 147 -6.46 13.32 11.44
C PHE A 147 -6.55 14.45 12.46
N LEU A 148 -7.74 14.99 12.66
CA LEU A 148 -8.02 15.97 13.71
C LEU A 148 -8.74 15.29 14.86
N PHE A 149 -8.31 15.59 16.06
CA PHE A 149 -8.92 15.17 17.31
C PHE A 149 -10.03 16.16 17.68
N ARG A 150 -11.28 15.71 17.61
CA ARG A 150 -12.45 16.55 17.82
C ARG A 150 -13.16 16.17 19.11
N HIS A 151 -13.41 17.14 19.97
CA HIS A 151 -14.21 16.98 21.17
C HIS A 151 -15.62 17.49 20.88
N THR A 152 -16.57 16.58 20.76
CA THR A 152 -17.96 16.86 20.39
C THR A 152 -18.89 16.33 21.47
N SER A 153 -19.98 17.04 21.74
CA SER A 153 -21.06 16.55 22.61
C SER A 153 -21.76 15.35 21.96
N GLY A 154 -22.02 14.31 22.73
CA GLY A 154 -22.70 13.10 22.28
C GLY A 154 -21.75 11.92 22.00
N GLY A 155 -22.33 10.72 21.91
CA GLY A 155 -21.57 9.47 21.80
C GLY A 155 -21.23 8.86 23.17
N VAL A 156 -20.52 7.73 23.17
CA VAL A 156 -20.09 7.02 24.40
C VAL A 156 -18.99 7.79 25.13
N VAL A 157 -18.16 8.50 24.39
CA VAL A 157 -17.08 9.39 24.86
C VAL A 157 -17.09 10.63 23.96
N PRO A 158 -16.91 11.85 24.51
CA PRO A 158 -16.94 13.10 23.73
C PRO A 158 -15.65 13.32 22.94
N PHE A 159 -15.20 12.29 22.22
CA PHE A 159 -13.98 12.30 21.40
C PHE A 159 -14.23 11.59 20.07
N LYS A 160 -13.89 12.24 18.98
CA LYS A 160 -14.06 11.72 17.62
C LYS A 160 -12.88 12.11 16.73
N LEU A 161 -12.68 11.34 15.67
CA LEU A 161 -11.69 11.60 14.62
C LEU A 161 -12.35 12.29 13.42
N GLN A 162 -11.66 13.24 12.83
CA GLN A 162 -11.99 13.83 11.54
C GLN A 162 -10.82 13.62 10.60
N ALA A 163 -11.03 12.86 9.52
CA ALA A 163 -10.03 12.69 8.48
C ALA A 163 -10.02 13.91 7.54
N ILE A 164 -8.83 14.38 7.19
CA ILE A 164 -8.59 15.54 6.33
C ILE A 164 -7.62 15.13 5.23
N GLU A 165 -7.92 15.48 3.98
CA GLU A 165 -7.01 15.25 2.86
C GLU A 165 -5.77 16.16 2.95
N VAL A 166 -4.64 15.67 2.44
CA VAL A 166 -3.39 16.47 2.42
C VAL A 166 -3.50 17.70 1.52
N ASP A 167 -4.45 17.73 0.61
CA ASP A 167 -4.75 18.88 -0.26
C ASP A 167 -5.36 20.05 0.52
N GLU A 168 -5.98 19.78 1.67
CA GLU A 168 -6.53 20.81 2.54
C GLU A 168 -5.47 21.55 3.35
N LEU A 169 -4.20 21.09 3.37
CA LEU A 169 -3.12 21.85 3.96
C LEU A 169 -2.81 23.08 3.10
N ASP A 170 -3.02 24.28 3.65
CA ASP A 170 -2.87 25.53 2.92
C ASP A 170 -1.40 25.87 2.66
N VAL A 171 -0.94 25.54 1.45
CA VAL A 171 0.42 25.82 1.00
C VAL A 171 0.70 27.31 0.73
N THR A 172 -0.34 28.14 0.67
CA THR A 172 -0.21 29.57 0.40
C THR A 172 0.08 30.37 1.67
N GLN A 173 -0.22 29.79 2.84
CA GLN A 173 0.01 30.43 4.12
C GLN A 173 1.51 30.52 4.43
N SER A 174 1.99 31.73 4.66
CA SER A 174 3.38 32.02 5.00
C SER A 174 3.54 32.69 6.37
N ALA A 175 2.49 33.34 6.88
CA ALA A 175 2.50 33.99 8.18
C ALA A 175 2.29 32.97 9.31
N PRO A 176 3.18 32.91 10.31
CA PRO A 176 3.02 32.00 11.42
C PRO A 176 1.93 32.50 12.39
N HIS A 177 1.24 31.54 13.03
CA HIS A 177 0.32 31.86 14.12
C HIS A 177 1.06 32.33 15.39
N ARG A 178 2.22 31.73 15.65
CA ARG A 178 3.06 32.11 16.80
C ARG A 178 4.33 32.81 16.33
N GLN A 179 4.64 33.97 16.93
CA GLN A 179 5.84 34.74 16.62
C GLN A 179 7.12 33.88 16.82
N GLY A 180 8.06 33.97 15.88
CA GLY A 180 9.31 33.21 15.90
C GLY A 180 9.25 31.85 15.19
N ASN A 181 8.07 31.35 14.85
CA ASN A 181 7.90 30.13 14.05
C ASN A 181 7.99 30.41 12.55
N ARG A 182 8.03 29.34 11.76
CA ARG A 182 8.00 29.41 10.29
C ARG A 182 6.91 28.49 9.74
N VAL A 183 6.18 28.93 8.72
CA VAL A 183 5.21 28.13 8.00
C VAL A 183 5.79 27.68 6.68
N VAL A 184 5.74 26.39 6.42
CA VAL A 184 6.17 25.80 5.14
C VAL A 184 5.17 24.71 4.74
N GLY A 185 4.57 24.85 3.55
CA GLY A 185 3.61 23.87 3.03
C GLY A 185 2.38 23.65 3.92
N GLY A 186 1.89 24.71 4.57
CA GLY A 186 0.74 24.63 5.47
C GLY A 186 1.04 24.11 6.88
N ILE A 187 2.29 23.85 7.20
CA ILE A 187 2.71 23.35 8.53
C ILE A 187 3.58 24.38 9.21
N GLU A 188 3.23 24.74 10.43
CA GLU A 188 4.00 25.66 11.27
C GLU A 188 5.04 24.89 12.10
N TYR A 189 6.30 25.33 12.04
CA TYR A 189 7.46 24.75 12.70
C TYR A 189 8.09 25.71 13.69
N ASN A 190 8.49 25.19 14.86
CA ASN A 190 9.32 25.93 15.80
C ASN A 190 10.81 25.94 15.37
N SER A 191 11.67 26.58 16.19
CA SER A 191 13.13 26.65 15.98
C SER A 191 13.83 25.29 15.89
N TRP A 192 13.27 24.24 16.50
CA TRP A 192 13.76 22.87 16.48
C TRP A 192 13.22 22.04 15.30
N ARG A 193 12.53 22.66 14.34
CA ARG A 193 11.84 22.00 13.22
C ARG A 193 10.79 20.97 13.66
N ARG A 194 10.22 21.16 14.86
CA ARG A 194 9.07 20.38 15.32
C ARG A 194 7.79 21.03 14.80
N PRO A 195 6.86 20.29 14.20
CA PRO A 195 5.56 20.81 13.83
C PRO A 195 4.80 21.22 15.09
N VAL A 196 4.22 22.43 15.10
CA VAL A 196 3.46 22.98 16.21
C VAL A 196 2.02 23.30 15.83
N GLY A 197 1.70 23.31 14.54
CA GLY A 197 0.34 23.50 14.05
C GLY A 197 0.22 23.35 12.55
N TYR A 198 -1.02 23.29 12.12
CA TYR A 198 -1.42 23.06 10.73
C TYR A 198 -2.40 24.14 10.30
N TRP A 199 -2.18 24.68 9.10
CA TRP A 199 -3.11 25.59 8.44
C TRP A 199 -3.95 24.80 7.45
N ILE A 200 -5.25 24.70 7.70
CA ILE A 200 -6.17 23.87 6.94
C ILE A 200 -7.14 24.77 6.19
N GLN A 201 -7.17 24.64 4.89
CA GLN A 201 -8.14 25.26 4.00
C GLN A 201 -9.28 24.27 3.75
N GLN A 202 -10.40 24.47 4.41
CA GLN A 202 -11.54 23.55 4.31
C GLN A 202 -12.19 23.62 2.93
N TYR A 203 -12.73 22.49 2.49
CA TYR A 203 -13.68 22.40 1.38
C TYR A 203 -15.10 22.55 1.94
N ASP A 204 -15.98 23.15 1.15
CA ASP A 204 -17.43 23.08 1.37
C ASP A 204 -17.99 21.73 0.88
N LEU A 205 -19.30 21.50 1.07
CA LEU A 205 -19.96 20.27 0.64
C LEU A 205 -19.97 20.08 -0.89
N GLU A 206 -19.77 21.15 -1.65
CA GLU A 206 -19.69 21.12 -3.12
C GLU A 206 -18.24 20.92 -3.61
N GLY A 207 -17.26 20.85 -2.70
CA GLY A 207 -15.84 20.67 -3.01
C GLY A 207 -15.08 21.94 -3.33
N TRP A 208 -15.68 23.13 -3.10
CA TRP A 208 -14.99 24.41 -3.27
C TRP A 208 -14.20 24.79 -2.04
N ARG A 209 -13.05 25.42 -2.23
CA ARG A 209 -12.22 25.90 -1.14
C ARG A 209 -12.86 27.10 -0.44
N LEU A 210 -12.95 27.08 0.88
CA LEU A 210 -13.32 28.23 1.68
C LEU A 210 -12.18 29.26 1.72
N LEU A 211 -12.54 30.56 1.75
CA LEU A 211 -11.56 31.64 1.63
C LEU A 211 -10.65 31.84 2.83
N GLN A 212 -11.01 31.32 4.00
CA GLN A 212 -10.23 31.50 5.24
C GLN A 212 -9.71 30.16 5.77
N PRO A 213 -8.37 29.98 5.86
CA PRO A 213 -7.79 28.81 6.48
C PRO A 213 -7.98 28.83 8.00
N ILE A 214 -8.10 27.66 8.60
CA ILE A 214 -8.19 27.47 10.04
C ILE A 214 -6.85 26.97 10.56
N TYR A 215 -6.37 27.55 11.67
CA TYR A 215 -5.21 27.05 12.39
C TYR A 215 -5.62 25.96 13.39
N ILE A 216 -4.94 24.82 13.36
CA ILE A 216 -5.12 23.72 14.30
C ILE A 216 -3.77 23.45 14.98
N ASP A 217 -3.76 23.41 16.31
CA ASP A 217 -2.56 23.06 17.08
C ASP A 217 -2.16 21.59 16.78
N ALA A 218 -0.85 21.32 16.76
CA ALA A 218 -0.34 19.97 16.48
C ALA A 218 -0.75 18.92 17.54
N LYS A 219 -1.08 19.34 18.77
CA LYS A 219 -1.63 18.47 19.83
C LYS A 219 -3.03 17.94 19.52
N ASP A 220 -3.78 18.67 18.69
CA ASP A 220 -5.16 18.36 18.30
C ASP A 220 -5.21 17.72 16.89
N ALA A 221 -4.07 17.30 16.37
CA ALA A 221 -3.96 16.67 15.05
C ALA A 221 -2.84 15.64 14.99
N TYR A 222 -3.00 14.63 14.15
CA TYR A 222 -1.98 13.65 13.83
C TYR A 222 -1.78 13.56 12.32
N PHE A 223 -0.57 13.83 11.84
CA PHE A 223 -0.24 13.72 10.43
C PHE A 223 0.46 12.39 10.13
N LEU A 224 -0.31 11.41 9.68
CA LEU A 224 0.17 10.10 9.30
C LEU A 224 0.85 10.18 7.93
N LYS A 225 2.17 10.05 7.90
CA LYS A 225 3.01 10.09 6.69
C LYS A 225 4.34 9.39 6.91
N SER A 226 4.97 8.89 5.84
CA SER A 226 6.35 8.41 5.89
C SER A 226 7.34 9.56 5.73
N LYS A 227 8.39 9.57 6.55
CA LYS A 227 9.51 10.51 6.44
C LYS A 227 10.76 9.77 5.94
N ARG A 228 11.06 9.91 4.66
CA ARG A 228 12.19 9.22 4.00
C ARG A 228 13.51 9.96 4.12
N ARG A 229 13.48 11.30 4.23
CA ARG A 229 14.68 12.15 4.36
C ARG A 229 14.51 13.13 5.54
N PRO A 230 15.55 13.42 6.32
CA PRO A 230 15.47 14.34 7.46
C PRO A 230 14.93 15.73 7.11
N SER A 231 15.21 16.22 5.90
CA SER A 231 14.77 17.54 5.40
C SER A 231 13.37 17.53 4.79
N GLN A 232 12.69 16.38 4.74
CA GLN A 232 11.33 16.26 4.21
C GLN A 232 10.31 16.87 5.17
N ILE A 233 9.50 17.79 4.67
CA ILE A 233 8.46 18.50 5.41
C ILE A 233 7.09 17.89 5.13
N ARG A 234 6.74 17.80 3.84
CA ARG A 234 5.48 17.28 3.35
C ARG A 234 5.60 15.81 2.93
N GLU A 235 4.49 15.20 2.75
CA GLU A 235 4.31 13.85 2.23
C GLU A 235 4.75 13.73 0.77
N MET A 236 5.01 12.50 0.34
CA MET A 236 5.18 12.12 -1.07
C MET A 236 4.53 10.75 -1.27
N SER A 237 3.76 10.57 -2.33
CA SER A 237 3.13 9.30 -2.65
C SER A 237 4.12 8.14 -2.61
N ASP A 238 3.77 7.06 -1.93
CA ASP A 238 4.58 5.85 -1.89
C ASP A 238 4.65 5.18 -3.27
N MET A 239 3.71 5.50 -4.18
CA MET A 239 3.70 5.02 -5.57
C MET A 239 4.66 5.77 -6.49
N SER A 240 5.32 6.84 -6.02
CA SER A 240 6.10 7.76 -6.86
C SER A 240 7.10 7.10 -7.83
N HIS A 241 7.69 5.97 -7.44
CA HIS A 241 8.69 5.26 -8.26
C HIS A 241 8.07 4.24 -9.22
N THR A 242 6.81 3.86 -9.05
CA THR A 242 6.15 2.83 -9.86
C THR A 242 5.07 3.37 -10.78
N ILE A 243 4.58 4.60 -10.57
CA ILE A 243 3.51 5.25 -11.34
C ILE A 243 3.75 5.16 -12.86
N THR A 244 4.92 5.56 -13.33
CA THR A 244 5.23 5.57 -14.76
C THR A 244 5.19 4.16 -15.34
N ARG A 245 5.75 3.19 -14.63
CA ARG A 245 5.76 1.79 -15.06
C ARG A 245 4.35 1.20 -15.09
N ILE A 246 3.53 1.47 -14.09
CA ILE A 246 2.13 1.02 -14.05
C ILE A 246 1.36 1.59 -15.25
N ARG A 247 1.53 2.86 -15.55
CA ARG A 247 0.92 3.49 -16.72
C ARG A 247 1.37 2.82 -18.02
N ASP A 248 2.68 2.63 -18.21
CA ASP A 248 3.24 2.01 -19.42
C ASP A 248 2.70 0.58 -19.62
N VAL A 249 2.55 -0.19 -18.53
CA VAL A 249 1.94 -1.53 -18.58
C VAL A 249 0.48 -1.46 -18.98
N ASN A 250 -0.31 -0.54 -18.45
CA ASN A 250 -1.72 -0.36 -18.81
C ASN A 250 -1.85 0.01 -20.30
N GLU A 251 -1.00 0.94 -20.80
CA GLU A 251 -0.98 1.33 -22.22
C GLU A 251 -0.58 0.14 -23.12
N PHE A 252 0.40 -0.65 -22.69
CA PHE A 252 0.81 -1.86 -23.41
C PHE A 252 -0.31 -2.90 -23.48
N ILE A 253 -0.98 -3.21 -22.38
CA ILE A 253 -2.12 -4.14 -22.35
C ILE A 253 -3.24 -3.65 -23.30
N ASN A 254 -3.54 -2.36 -23.28
CA ASN A 254 -4.52 -1.76 -24.18
C ASN A 254 -4.10 -1.91 -25.64
N ALA A 255 -2.84 -1.65 -25.97
CA ALA A 255 -2.32 -1.79 -27.32
C ALA A 255 -2.39 -3.26 -27.81
N VAL A 256 -2.01 -4.22 -26.97
CA VAL A 256 -2.12 -5.66 -27.27
C VAL A 256 -3.60 -6.06 -27.48
N SER A 257 -4.49 -5.62 -26.60
CA SER A 257 -5.93 -5.89 -26.71
C SER A 257 -6.53 -5.32 -28.02
N VAL A 258 -6.11 -4.12 -28.43
CA VAL A 258 -6.52 -3.53 -29.73
C VAL A 258 -5.96 -4.37 -30.89
N LYS A 259 -4.68 -4.76 -30.84
CA LYS A 259 -4.06 -5.60 -31.85
C LYS A 259 -4.82 -6.91 -32.02
N GLU A 260 -5.10 -7.63 -30.94
CA GLU A 260 -5.82 -8.91 -30.97
C GLU A 260 -7.26 -8.75 -31.49
N ARG A 261 -7.95 -7.67 -31.12
CA ARG A 261 -9.27 -7.35 -31.67
C ARG A 261 -9.23 -7.10 -33.17
N ILE A 262 -8.24 -6.36 -33.65
CA ILE A 262 -8.06 -6.11 -35.09
C ILE A 262 -7.73 -7.42 -35.80
N ALA A 263 -6.81 -8.24 -35.25
CA ALA A 263 -6.46 -9.55 -35.81
C ALA A 263 -7.69 -10.48 -35.91
N ALA A 264 -8.54 -10.49 -34.91
CA ALA A 264 -9.80 -11.24 -34.92
C ALA A 264 -10.82 -10.74 -35.98
N CYS A 265 -10.78 -9.44 -36.32
CA CYS A 265 -11.65 -8.85 -37.36
C CYS A 265 -11.15 -9.12 -38.78
N LEU A 266 -9.85 -9.32 -38.99
CA LEU A 266 -9.21 -9.48 -40.30
C LEU A 266 -9.33 -10.89 -40.89
N ALA A 267 -10.11 -11.79 -40.30
CA ALA A 267 -10.16 -13.19 -40.65
C ALA A 267 -10.59 -13.52 -42.09
N VAL A 268 -11.20 -12.60 -42.87
CA VAL A 268 -11.61 -12.89 -44.25
C VAL A 268 -11.55 -11.63 -45.15
N LEU A 269 -10.44 -11.47 -45.86
CA LEU A 269 -10.37 -10.54 -47.00
C LEU A 269 -10.52 -11.37 -48.32
N ILE A 270 -11.63 -11.21 -49.03
CA ILE A 270 -11.89 -11.88 -50.30
C ILE A 270 -11.43 -10.98 -51.44
N LYS A 271 -10.30 -11.32 -52.08
CA LYS A 271 -9.86 -10.70 -53.32
C LYS A 271 -10.65 -11.31 -54.51
N LYS A 272 -11.59 -10.58 -55.08
CA LYS A 272 -12.25 -10.96 -56.33
C LYS A 272 -11.43 -10.46 -57.52
N THR A 273 -10.78 -11.37 -58.24
CA THR A 273 -10.17 -11.11 -59.52
C THR A 273 -11.25 -11.37 -60.62
N ILE A 274 -11.86 -10.31 -61.11
CA ILE A 274 -12.82 -10.43 -62.24
C ILE A 274 -12.03 -10.26 -63.55
N PRO A 275 -12.12 -11.18 -64.53
CA PRO A 275 -11.57 -10.92 -65.83
C PRO A 275 -12.28 -9.76 -66.50
N THR A 276 -11.50 -8.88 -67.14
CA THR A 276 -11.96 -7.72 -67.89
C THR A 276 -13.04 -8.11 -68.87
N GLY A 277 -14.32 -7.75 -68.65
CA GLY A 277 -15.28 -7.87 -69.69
C GLY A 277 -16.79 -7.95 -69.39
N THR A 278 -17.26 -7.91 -68.14
CA THR A 278 -18.72 -7.85 -67.94
C THR A 278 -19.07 -7.07 -66.69
N SER A 279 -19.69 -5.89 -66.95
CA SER A 279 -20.33 -5.07 -65.97
C SER A 279 -21.64 -5.70 -65.50
N LEU A 280 -21.65 -6.33 -64.33
CA LEU A 280 -22.91 -6.65 -63.64
C LEU A 280 -22.70 -6.59 -62.14
N GLY A 281 -23.35 -5.58 -61.50
CA GLY A 281 -23.51 -5.52 -60.07
C GLY A 281 -22.93 -4.25 -59.41
N ARG A 282 -23.74 -3.19 -59.44
CA ARG A 282 -23.56 -2.01 -58.60
C ARG A 282 -23.65 -2.38 -57.12
N SER A 283 -22.53 -2.33 -56.41
CA SER A 283 -22.61 -2.05 -54.97
C SER A 283 -21.28 -1.51 -54.50
N GLY A 284 -21.25 -0.23 -54.27
CA GLY A 284 -20.17 0.57 -53.74
C GLY A 284 -20.33 2.02 -54.19
N ILE A 285 -20.31 2.97 -53.28
CA ILE A 285 -20.25 4.39 -53.59
C ILE A 285 -18.88 4.61 -54.23
N ARG A 286 -18.87 4.93 -55.54
CA ARG A 286 -17.65 5.30 -56.26
C ARG A 286 -17.43 6.79 -56.07
N GLY A 287 -16.22 7.18 -55.73
CA GLY A 287 -15.75 8.55 -55.81
C GLY A 287 -15.70 9.06 -57.24
N PRO A 288 -15.47 10.36 -57.48
CA PRO A 288 -15.40 10.97 -58.80
C PRO A 288 -14.40 10.27 -59.75
N ASP A 289 -13.39 9.58 -59.22
CA ASP A 289 -12.32 8.91 -59.96
C ASP A 289 -12.61 7.43 -60.26
N GLY A 290 -13.85 6.95 -60.05
CA GLY A 290 -14.23 5.58 -60.31
C GLY A 290 -13.72 4.54 -59.33
N ARG A 291 -12.96 4.94 -58.29
CA ARG A 291 -12.44 4.09 -57.23
C ARG A 291 -13.49 3.88 -56.13
N VAL A 292 -13.43 2.73 -55.45
CA VAL A 292 -14.29 2.46 -54.30
C VAL A 292 -13.79 3.29 -53.13
N ASP A 293 -14.66 4.11 -52.53
CA ASP A 293 -14.35 4.87 -51.35
C ASP A 293 -14.57 4.00 -50.10
N TYR A 294 -13.47 3.74 -49.38
CA TYR A 294 -13.45 2.99 -48.11
C TYR A 294 -13.50 3.93 -46.89
N SER A 295 -13.51 5.24 -47.09
CA SER A 295 -13.59 6.22 -46.01
C SER A 295 -14.90 6.06 -45.23
N GLY A 296 -14.84 5.94 -43.94
CA GLY A 296 -15.99 5.80 -43.06
C GLY A 296 -16.46 4.37 -42.75
N LYS A 297 -15.85 3.34 -43.34
CA LYS A 297 -16.15 1.94 -42.94
C LYS A 297 -15.39 1.57 -41.67
N LYS A 298 -16.10 1.24 -40.60
CA LYS A 298 -15.53 0.71 -39.35
C LYS A 298 -15.31 -0.79 -39.49
N LEU A 299 -14.09 -1.25 -39.14
CA LEU A 299 -13.80 -2.67 -39.05
C LEU A 299 -14.54 -3.26 -37.85
N GLY A 300 -15.31 -4.34 -38.08
CA GLY A 300 -16.03 -5.05 -37.03
C GLY A 300 -15.74 -6.56 -37.09
N PRO A 301 -15.94 -7.29 -35.98
CA PRO A 301 -15.78 -8.75 -35.97
C PRO A 301 -16.67 -9.44 -37.01
N GLY A 302 -16.09 -10.31 -37.84
CA GLY A 302 -16.82 -11.03 -38.87
C GLY A 302 -17.21 -10.24 -40.10
N MET A 303 -16.69 -9.03 -40.30
CA MET A 303 -17.01 -8.20 -41.48
C MET A 303 -16.31 -8.78 -42.72
N ILE A 304 -17.13 -9.12 -43.73
CA ILE A 304 -16.66 -9.50 -45.07
C ILE A 304 -16.63 -8.21 -45.90
N MET A 305 -15.46 -7.82 -46.39
CA MET A 305 -15.28 -6.64 -47.20
C MET A 305 -14.94 -7.05 -48.63
N GLU A 306 -15.82 -6.70 -49.59
CA GLU A 306 -15.53 -6.88 -51.00
C GLU A 306 -14.61 -5.77 -51.49
N MET A 307 -13.52 -6.15 -52.13
CA MET A 307 -12.52 -5.25 -52.72
C MET A 307 -12.80 -5.04 -54.21
N GLY A 308 -12.47 -3.86 -54.73
CA GLY A 308 -12.58 -3.55 -56.15
C GLY A 308 -11.59 -4.36 -57.01
N ALA A 309 -11.92 -4.56 -58.28
CA ALA A 309 -11.01 -5.22 -59.22
C ALA A 309 -9.72 -4.39 -59.37
N GLY A 310 -8.56 -4.99 -59.07
CA GLY A 310 -7.27 -4.34 -59.11
C GLY A 310 -6.77 -3.77 -57.78
N ASP A 311 -7.56 -3.80 -56.69
CA ASP A 311 -7.10 -3.43 -55.35
C ASP A 311 -6.37 -4.61 -54.71
N GLU A 312 -5.20 -4.33 -54.22
CA GLU A 312 -4.38 -5.31 -53.48
C GLU A 312 -4.49 -5.01 -51.99
N ALA A 313 -5.05 -5.95 -51.21
CA ALA A 313 -5.02 -5.83 -49.77
C ALA A 313 -3.67 -6.29 -49.27
N GLN A 314 -2.87 -5.34 -48.86
CA GLN A 314 -1.71 -5.65 -48.03
C GLN A 314 -2.19 -5.82 -46.60
N VAL A 315 -2.29 -7.09 -46.15
CA VAL A 315 -2.43 -7.36 -44.71
C VAL A 315 -1.14 -6.91 -44.07
N VAL A 316 -1.20 -5.81 -43.36
CA VAL A 316 -0.15 -5.45 -42.43
C VAL A 316 -0.26 -6.47 -41.30
N ASP A 317 0.30 -7.67 -41.53
CA ASP A 317 0.52 -8.61 -40.46
C ASP A 317 1.59 -8.01 -39.57
N PRO A 318 1.27 -7.59 -38.35
CA PRO A 318 2.26 -7.05 -37.40
C PRO A 318 3.10 -8.20 -36.84
N LYS A 319 3.73 -9.02 -37.72
CA LYS A 319 4.84 -9.91 -37.37
C LYS A 319 6.10 -9.11 -37.09
N GLY A 320 5.99 -8.05 -36.30
CA GLY A 320 7.11 -7.57 -35.51
C GLY A 320 7.47 -8.66 -34.52
N ALA A 321 8.76 -8.89 -34.29
CA ALA A 321 9.30 -9.89 -33.37
C ALA A 321 8.32 -10.08 -32.20
N ALA A 322 7.72 -11.29 -32.11
CA ALA A 322 6.71 -11.56 -31.10
C ALA A 322 7.39 -11.46 -29.74
N THR A 323 7.41 -10.26 -29.19
CA THR A 323 7.72 -10.08 -27.79
C THR A 323 6.66 -10.90 -27.09
N ASP A 324 7.07 -11.94 -26.36
CA ASP A 324 6.15 -12.71 -25.56
C ASP A 324 5.50 -11.74 -24.58
N ALA A 325 4.29 -11.31 -24.90
CA ALA A 325 3.55 -10.33 -24.10
C ALA A 325 3.40 -10.81 -22.67
N THR A 326 3.26 -12.11 -22.48
CA THR A 326 3.13 -12.73 -21.15
C THR A 326 4.43 -12.60 -20.35
N ALA A 327 5.58 -12.93 -20.95
CA ALA A 327 6.87 -12.78 -20.29
C ALA A 327 7.19 -11.33 -19.98
N PHE A 328 6.88 -10.40 -20.89
CA PHE A 328 7.05 -8.96 -20.68
C PHE A 328 6.20 -8.46 -19.49
N LEU A 329 4.91 -8.79 -19.47
CA LEU A 329 4.00 -8.40 -18.40
C LEU A 329 4.45 -8.96 -17.05
N LYS A 330 4.89 -10.21 -17.01
CA LYS A 330 5.40 -10.85 -15.79
C LYS A 330 6.60 -10.10 -15.22
N VAL A 331 7.58 -9.75 -16.06
CA VAL A 331 8.75 -8.96 -15.65
C VAL A 331 8.33 -7.58 -15.14
N GLN A 332 7.42 -6.90 -15.82
CA GLN A 332 6.96 -5.56 -15.42
C GLN A 332 6.21 -5.61 -14.08
N GLN A 333 5.31 -6.56 -13.89
CA GLN A 333 4.60 -6.73 -12.61
C GLN A 333 5.56 -7.11 -11.48
N GLY A 334 6.58 -7.94 -11.74
CA GLY A 334 7.63 -8.24 -10.78
C GLY A 334 8.42 -6.99 -10.37
N LEU A 335 8.77 -6.12 -11.32
CA LEU A 335 9.46 -4.86 -11.04
C LEU A 335 8.58 -3.84 -10.30
N ILE A 336 7.26 -3.83 -10.56
CA ILE A 336 6.30 -3.01 -9.81
C ILE A 336 6.22 -3.54 -8.37
N GLY A 337 6.12 -4.85 -8.18
CA GLY A 337 6.15 -5.49 -6.87
C GLY A 337 7.41 -5.14 -6.10
N ALA A 338 8.59 -5.37 -6.70
CA ALA A 338 9.87 -5.04 -6.09
C ALA A 338 9.99 -3.56 -5.70
N GLY A 339 9.47 -2.63 -6.54
CA GLY A 339 9.43 -1.20 -6.22
C GLY A 339 8.50 -0.84 -5.05
N GLN A 340 7.54 -1.70 -4.74
CA GLN A 340 6.63 -1.54 -3.61
C GLN A 340 6.98 -2.47 -2.42
N GLY A 341 8.09 -3.22 -2.50
CA GLY A 341 8.48 -4.20 -1.49
C GLY A 341 7.54 -5.41 -1.43
N LEU A 342 6.90 -5.76 -2.55
CA LEU A 342 5.96 -6.86 -2.66
C LEU A 342 6.44 -7.92 -3.64
N SER A 343 6.11 -9.17 -3.35
CA SER A 343 6.32 -10.28 -4.26
C SER A 343 5.47 -10.15 -5.54
N TYR A 344 5.89 -10.81 -6.61
CA TYR A 344 5.12 -10.90 -7.85
C TYR A 344 3.71 -11.44 -7.61
N GLU A 345 3.59 -12.47 -6.80
CA GLU A 345 2.32 -13.13 -6.46
C GLU A 345 1.37 -12.21 -5.71
N ALA A 346 1.89 -11.33 -4.86
CA ALA A 346 1.08 -10.34 -4.14
C ALA A 346 0.43 -9.32 -5.09
N VAL A 347 1.12 -8.94 -6.17
CA VAL A 347 0.66 -7.96 -7.16
C VAL A 347 -0.19 -8.62 -8.25
N SER A 348 0.31 -9.71 -8.86
CA SER A 348 -0.35 -10.38 -9.99
C SER A 348 -1.49 -11.29 -9.61
N ARG A 349 -1.49 -11.82 -8.36
CA ARG A 349 -2.36 -12.92 -7.89
C ARG A 349 -2.17 -14.23 -8.66
N ASP A 350 -1.11 -14.35 -9.46
CA ASP A 350 -0.78 -15.57 -10.19
C ASP A 350 0.12 -16.47 -9.35
N MET A 351 -0.42 -17.60 -8.93
CA MET A 351 0.29 -18.63 -8.15
C MET A 351 0.75 -19.79 -9.00
N SER A 352 0.55 -19.76 -10.33
CA SER A 352 0.78 -20.89 -11.24
C SER A 352 2.23 -21.38 -11.29
N GLY A 353 3.19 -20.49 -11.04
CA GLY A 353 4.63 -20.80 -11.02
C GLY A 353 5.23 -21.03 -9.64
N SER A 354 4.43 -20.93 -8.57
CA SER A 354 4.94 -20.96 -7.20
C SER A 354 4.82 -22.35 -6.57
N THR A 355 5.89 -22.80 -5.91
CA THR A 355 5.86 -23.95 -5.00
C THR A 355 5.41 -23.48 -3.61
N TYR A 356 4.96 -24.42 -2.76
CA TYR A 356 4.59 -24.10 -1.38
C TYR A 356 5.72 -23.38 -0.63
N SER A 357 6.96 -23.83 -0.80
CA SER A 357 8.12 -23.23 -0.12
C SER A 357 8.41 -21.82 -0.61
N SER A 358 8.38 -21.57 -1.93
CA SER A 358 8.59 -20.24 -2.49
C SER A 358 7.47 -19.27 -2.13
N ALA A 359 6.21 -19.71 -2.18
CA ALA A 359 5.06 -18.90 -1.78
C ALA A 359 5.11 -18.53 -0.30
N ARG A 360 5.58 -19.43 0.57
CA ARG A 360 5.77 -19.14 1.99
C ARG A 360 6.89 -18.13 2.21
N GLN A 361 8.03 -18.29 1.52
CA GLN A 361 9.15 -17.35 1.62
C GLN A 361 8.71 -15.95 1.18
N ASN A 362 8.07 -15.83 0.03
CA ASN A 362 7.54 -14.56 -0.47
C ASN A 362 6.54 -13.93 0.51
N ALA A 363 5.68 -14.72 1.15
CA ALA A 363 4.73 -14.22 2.13
C ALA A 363 5.42 -13.70 3.40
N ILE A 364 6.56 -14.26 3.80
CA ILE A 364 7.37 -13.78 4.95
C ILE A 364 8.03 -12.45 4.59
N GLU A 365 8.65 -12.34 3.41
CA GLU A 365 9.27 -11.08 2.95
C GLU A 365 8.25 -9.96 2.76
N ASP A 366 7.08 -10.28 2.20
CA ASP A 366 5.96 -9.33 2.11
C ASP A 366 5.51 -8.87 3.51
N GLU A 367 5.56 -9.77 4.52
CA GLU A 367 5.18 -9.44 5.89
C GLU A 367 6.11 -8.42 6.54
N ASP A 368 7.41 -8.55 6.32
CA ASP A 368 8.40 -7.59 6.80
C ASP A 368 8.13 -6.20 6.20
N THR A 369 7.76 -6.13 4.92
CA THR A 369 7.36 -4.88 4.28
C THR A 369 6.08 -4.28 4.90
N TYR A 370 5.08 -5.10 5.19
CA TYR A 370 3.85 -4.62 5.84
C TYR A 370 4.08 -4.20 7.30
N ALA A 371 5.08 -4.77 7.97
CA ALA A 371 5.38 -4.48 9.37
C ALA A 371 5.72 -3.00 9.59
N GLU A 372 6.42 -2.34 8.65
CA GLU A 372 6.73 -0.91 8.71
C GLU A 372 5.45 -0.05 8.77
N ASP A 373 4.45 -0.38 7.94
CA ASP A 373 3.18 0.33 7.95
C ASP A 373 2.31 -0.01 9.19
N VAL A 374 2.44 -1.22 9.72
CA VAL A 374 1.79 -1.63 10.97
C VAL A 374 2.36 -0.82 12.13
N GLU A 375 3.68 -0.64 12.22
CA GLU A 375 4.34 0.16 13.25
C GLU A 375 3.84 1.60 13.21
N LEU A 376 3.82 2.23 12.03
CA LEU A 376 3.32 3.59 11.84
C LEU A 376 1.85 3.74 12.27
N LEU A 377 1.00 2.76 11.95
CA LEU A 377 -0.39 2.76 12.39
C LEU A 377 -0.52 2.54 13.90
N THR A 378 0.35 1.72 14.49
CA THR A 378 0.35 1.46 15.93
C THR A 378 0.68 2.72 16.71
N GLU A 379 1.63 3.53 16.24
CA GLU A 379 1.92 4.85 16.80
C GLU A 379 0.68 5.77 16.73
N PHE A 380 0.04 5.85 15.57
CA PHE A 380 -1.20 6.62 15.42
C PHE A 380 -2.31 6.15 16.37
N MET A 381 -2.54 4.83 16.43
CA MET A 381 -3.55 4.26 17.31
C MET A 381 -3.27 4.54 18.78
N SER A 382 -1.99 4.56 19.18
CA SER A 382 -1.59 4.88 20.54
C SER A 382 -1.86 6.33 20.90
N GLU A 383 -1.61 7.27 19.98
CA GLU A 383 -2.01 8.68 20.18
C GLU A 383 -3.54 8.83 20.31
N VAL A 384 -4.30 8.13 19.46
CA VAL A 384 -5.76 8.11 19.52
C VAL A 384 -6.24 7.53 20.86
N TYR A 385 -5.61 6.46 21.33
CA TYR A 385 -5.92 5.85 22.62
C TYR A 385 -5.65 6.79 23.80
N GLU A 386 -4.52 7.51 23.78
CA GLU A 386 -4.23 8.52 24.81
C GLU A 386 -5.33 9.59 24.89
N GLN A 387 -5.75 10.13 23.73
CA GLN A 387 -6.85 11.11 23.68
C GLN A 387 -8.17 10.52 24.14
N PHE A 388 -8.43 9.25 23.82
CA PHE A 388 -9.61 8.53 24.29
C PHE A 388 -9.62 8.41 25.82
N ILE A 389 -8.52 7.98 26.44
CA ILE A 389 -8.41 7.84 27.91
C ILE A 389 -8.56 9.20 28.60
N ILE A 390 -7.90 10.25 28.08
CA ILE A 390 -8.07 11.62 28.62
C ILE A 390 -9.54 12.04 28.56
N SER A 391 -10.21 11.77 27.45
CA SER A 391 -11.63 12.11 27.26
C SER A 391 -12.55 11.29 28.17
N CYS A 392 -12.24 10.03 28.43
CA CYS A 392 -12.95 9.20 29.41
C CYS A 392 -12.82 9.76 30.84
N TYR A 393 -11.63 10.19 31.21
CA TYR A 393 -11.38 10.82 32.51
C TYR A 393 -12.14 12.13 32.66
N LEU A 394 -12.00 13.03 31.68
CA LEU A 394 -12.61 14.38 31.73
C LEU A 394 -14.14 14.32 31.69
N SER A 395 -14.72 13.33 31.00
CA SER A 395 -16.17 13.13 30.93
C SER A 395 -16.75 12.35 32.12
N GLY A 396 -15.89 11.77 32.98
CA GLY A 396 -16.32 10.96 34.11
C GLY A 396 -16.95 9.61 33.76
N VAL A 397 -16.79 9.15 32.52
CA VAL A 397 -17.32 7.84 32.06
C VAL A 397 -16.62 6.68 32.75
N ILE A 398 -15.32 6.84 33.02
CA ILE A 398 -14.51 5.91 33.82
C ILE A 398 -13.80 6.72 34.90
N THR A 399 -13.77 6.17 36.11
CA THR A 399 -13.06 6.78 37.24
C THR A 399 -11.61 6.31 37.25
N PHE A 400 -10.67 7.25 37.23
CA PHE A 400 -9.24 7.00 37.34
C PHE A 400 -8.68 7.73 38.57
N PRO A 401 -8.50 7.08 39.72
CA PRO A 401 -7.99 7.70 40.92
C PRO A 401 -6.57 8.22 40.77
N GLY A 402 -6.34 9.52 40.99
CA GLY A 402 -4.99 10.11 40.83
C GLY A 402 -4.50 10.12 39.39
N PHE A 403 -5.38 10.36 38.44
CA PHE A 403 -5.08 10.21 36.99
C PHE A 403 -3.78 10.90 36.54
N TRP A 404 -3.59 12.15 36.91
CA TRP A 404 -2.42 12.91 36.43
C TRP A 404 -1.10 12.40 37.00
N ASP A 405 -1.10 11.85 38.22
CA ASP A 405 0.09 11.31 38.86
C ASP A 405 0.45 9.91 38.29
N LYS A 406 -0.57 9.17 37.85
CA LYS A 406 -0.47 7.81 37.33
C LYS A 406 -0.79 7.71 35.82
N LYS A 407 -0.68 8.81 35.09
CA LYS A 407 -1.05 8.89 33.67
C LYS A 407 -0.43 7.77 32.85
N ALA A 408 0.89 7.52 33.01
CA ALA A 408 1.60 6.50 32.26
C ALA A 408 1.08 5.08 32.53
N GLU A 409 0.65 4.78 33.77
CA GLU A 409 0.07 3.50 34.16
C GLU A 409 -1.29 3.29 33.48
N TYR A 410 -2.17 4.29 33.50
CA TYR A 410 -3.49 4.22 32.88
C TYR A 410 -3.47 4.21 31.35
N MET A 411 -2.39 4.71 30.75
CA MET A 411 -2.20 4.70 29.29
C MET A 411 -1.43 3.48 28.78
N ALA A 412 -0.97 2.59 29.67
CA ALA A 412 -0.26 1.38 29.28
C ALA A 412 -1.20 0.44 28.48
N HIS A 413 -0.78 0.03 27.32
CA HIS A 413 -1.57 -0.83 26.43
C HIS A 413 -0.71 -1.57 25.42
N ASP A 414 -1.30 -2.62 24.84
CA ASP A 414 -0.76 -3.35 23.70
C ASP A 414 -1.80 -3.44 22.58
N TRP A 415 -1.33 -3.45 21.34
CA TRP A 415 -2.15 -3.68 20.17
C TRP A 415 -1.96 -5.10 19.66
N VAL A 416 -3.04 -5.86 19.58
CA VAL A 416 -3.04 -7.22 19.01
C VAL A 416 -3.67 -7.17 17.63
N LYS A 417 -2.85 -7.46 16.61
CA LYS A 417 -3.32 -7.55 15.23
C LYS A 417 -4.18 -8.81 15.04
N SER A 418 -5.23 -8.72 14.24
CA SER A 418 -6.02 -9.90 13.88
C SER A 418 -5.17 -10.96 13.19
N PRO A 419 -5.30 -12.23 13.57
CA PRO A 419 -4.45 -13.30 13.05
C PRO A 419 -4.62 -13.50 11.57
N LYS A 420 -3.54 -13.90 10.91
CA LYS A 420 -3.58 -14.36 9.53
C LYS A 420 -4.25 -15.73 9.45
N LYS A 421 -4.88 -16.00 8.30
CA LYS A 421 -5.38 -17.34 8.02
C LYS A 421 -4.20 -18.27 7.76
N TRP A 422 -4.26 -19.46 8.30
CA TRP A 422 -3.28 -20.49 8.04
C TRP A 422 -3.32 -20.94 6.57
N ILE A 423 -2.15 -21.19 6.00
CA ILE A 423 -2.03 -21.78 4.66
C ILE A 423 -2.26 -23.29 4.75
N ASP A 424 -1.63 -23.94 5.74
CA ASP A 424 -1.79 -25.38 6.04
C ASP A 424 -2.04 -25.56 7.53
N PRO A 425 -3.33 -25.61 7.96
CA PRO A 425 -3.68 -25.70 9.36
C PRO A 425 -3.06 -26.89 10.10
N ALA A 426 -2.86 -28.01 9.41
CA ALA A 426 -2.30 -29.23 10.03
C ALA A 426 -0.80 -29.05 10.34
N LYS A 427 -0.02 -28.53 9.38
CA LYS A 427 1.41 -28.32 9.57
C LYS A 427 1.68 -27.22 10.59
N GLU A 428 0.92 -26.11 10.53
CA GLU A 428 1.09 -24.99 11.45
C GLU A 428 0.70 -25.38 12.89
N SER A 429 -0.38 -26.15 13.07
CA SER A 429 -0.77 -26.67 14.38
C SER A 429 0.26 -27.64 14.95
N THR A 430 0.88 -28.47 14.10
CA THR A 430 1.96 -29.38 14.52
C THR A 430 3.23 -28.62 14.89
N ALA A 431 3.56 -27.58 14.12
CA ALA A 431 4.71 -26.72 14.42
C ALA A 431 4.52 -25.97 15.75
N ASP A 432 3.34 -25.38 16.00
CA ASP A 432 3.02 -24.71 17.26
C ASP A 432 3.09 -25.68 18.46
N LYS A 433 2.56 -26.91 18.29
CA LYS A 433 2.68 -27.94 19.33
C LYS A 433 4.13 -28.29 19.63
N THR A 434 4.96 -28.46 18.60
CA THR A 434 6.37 -28.79 18.74
C THR A 434 7.15 -27.64 19.38
N ALA A 435 6.89 -26.40 18.97
CA ALA A 435 7.49 -25.19 19.53
C ALA A 435 7.15 -25.01 21.01
N LEU A 436 5.90 -25.27 21.40
CA LEU A 436 5.46 -25.23 22.79
C LEU A 436 6.14 -26.35 23.61
N GLN A 437 6.22 -27.56 23.08
CA GLN A 437 6.86 -28.69 23.77
C GLN A 437 8.37 -28.53 23.94
N SER A 438 9.03 -27.88 22.97
CA SER A 438 10.47 -27.58 23.03
C SER A 438 10.82 -26.30 23.81
N GLY A 439 9.82 -25.56 24.29
CA GLY A 439 10.02 -24.29 24.98
C GLY A 439 10.46 -23.13 24.09
N GLN A 440 10.38 -23.28 22.77
CA GLN A 440 10.72 -22.22 21.80
C GLN A 440 9.65 -21.13 21.72
N LYS A 441 8.38 -21.48 22.04
CA LYS A 441 7.26 -20.57 22.12
C LYS A 441 6.47 -20.81 23.40
N THR A 442 5.97 -19.73 23.98
CA THR A 442 5.02 -19.78 25.08
C THR A 442 3.58 -19.90 24.58
N TYR A 443 2.68 -20.40 25.41
CA TYR A 443 1.24 -20.41 25.08
C TYR A 443 0.68 -19.00 24.86
N GLN A 444 1.22 -18.02 25.58
CA GLN A 444 0.88 -16.61 25.44
C GLN A 444 1.22 -16.09 24.05
N GLU A 445 2.41 -16.41 23.52
CA GLU A 445 2.84 -16.02 22.18
C GLU A 445 1.97 -16.67 21.10
N ILE A 446 1.68 -17.97 21.23
CA ILE A 446 0.79 -18.68 20.30
C ILE A 446 -0.61 -18.06 20.31
N CYS A 447 -1.16 -17.71 21.47
CA CYS A 447 -2.44 -17.02 21.57
C CYS A 447 -2.40 -15.62 20.94
N ALA A 448 -1.31 -14.86 21.15
CA ALA A 448 -1.13 -13.54 20.56
C ALA A 448 -1.05 -13.61 19.03
N GLU A 449 -0.30 -14.55 18.46
CA GLU A 449 -0.25 -14.81 17.02
C GLU A 449 -1.64 -15.17 16.43
N ARG A 450 -2.50 -15.79 17.26
CA ARG A 450 -3.89 -16.12 16.90
C ARG A 450 -4.89 -15.01 17.23
N GLY A 451 -4.43 -13.85 17.69
CA GLY A 451 -5.27 -12.71 18.06
C GLY A 451 -6.18 -12.98 19.26
N LYS A 452 -5.84 -13.95 20.10
CA LYS A 452 -6.57 -14.30 21.32
C LYS A 452 -5.79 -13.87 22.55
N ASP A 453 -6.52 -13.48 23.60
CA ASP A 453 -5.94 -13.38 24.92
C ASP A 453 -5.79 -14.78 25.53
N TRP A 454 -4.61 -15.09 26.05
CA TRP A 454 -4.33 -16.41 26.61
C TRP A 454 -5.14 -16.68 27.89
N ARG A 455 -5.43 -15.65 28.71
CA ARG A 455 -6.26 -15.79 29.91
C ARG A 455 -7.69 -16.07 29.51
N GLN A 456 -8.25 -15.25 28.60
CA GLN A 456 -9.58 -15.47 28.07
C GLN A 456 -9.71 -16.83 27.38
N ALA A 457 -8.68 -17.28 26.65
CA ALA A 457 -8.69 -18.60 26.02
C ALA A 457 -8.70 -19.74 27.04
N ILE A 458 -8.03 -19.57 28.18
CA ILE A 458 -8.05 -20.53 29.29
C ILE A 458 -9.42 -20.50 29.98
N ASP A 459 -9.98 -19.32 30.28
CA ASP A 459 -11.28 -19.16 30.93
C ASP A 459 -12.41 -19.76 30.06
N GLU A 460 -12.45 -19.44 28.75
CA GLU A 460 -13.38 -20.03 27.79
C GLU A 460 -13.25 -21.57 27.73
N THR A 461 -12.02 -22.07 27.77
CA THR A 461 -11.77 -23.53 27.75
C THR A 461 -12.22 -24.18 29.04
N ALA A 462 -11.99 -23.55 30.21
CA ALA A 462 -12.42 -24.03 31.51
C ALA A 462 -13.93 -24.10 31.59
N GLU A 463 -14.64 -23.05 31.15
CA GLU A 463 -16.12 -22.99 31.11
C GLU A 463 -16.69 -24.11 30.20
N VAL A 464 -16.11 -24.33 29.02
CA VAL A 464 -16.52 -25.40 28.11
C VAL A 464 -16.33 -26.78 28.73
N LEU A 465 -15.19 -27.01 29.43
CA LEU A 465 -14.90 -28.29 30.08
C LEU A 465 -15.83 -28.55 31.26
N GLU A 466 -16.16 -27.51 32.06
CA GLU A 466 -17.08 -27.60 33.16
C GLU A 466 -18.49 -27.94 32.68
N TYR A 467 -18.97 -27.21 31.67
CA TYR A 467 -20.25 -27.48 31.03
C TYR A 467 -20.33 -28.89 30.40
N GLY A 468 -19.23 -29.36 29.77
CA GLY A 468 -19.14 -30.71 29.24
C GLY A 468 -19.30 -31.79 30.35
N ARG A 469 -18.61 -31.59 31.49
CA ARG A 469 -18.73 -32.48 32.67
C ARG A 469 -20.15 -32.52 33.22
N GLU A 470 -20.81 -31.35 33.34
CA GLU A 470 -22.22 -31.29 33.77
C GLU A 470 -23.17 -32.06 32.86
N LYS A 471 -22.86 -32.10 31.55
CA LYS A 471 -23.65 -32.84 30.54
C LYS A 471 -23.22 -34.29 30.35
N GLY A 472 -22.22 -34.77 31.09
CA GLY A 472 -21.70 -36.14 30.96
C GLY A 472 -20.95 -36.39 29.68
N ILE A 473 -20.40 -35.35 29.03
CA ILE A 473 -19.61 -35.43 27.81
C ILE A 473 -18.11 -35.29 28.16
N GLU A 474 -17.31 -36.31 27.86
CA GLU A 474 -15.86 -36.20 27.96
C GLU A 474 -15.32 -35.42 26.78
N MET A 475 -14.82 -34.22 27.04
CA MET A 475 -14.16 -33.38 26.04
C MET A 475 -12.66 -33.70 25.99
N GLY A 476 -12.23 -34.40 24.93
CA GLY A 476 -10.81 -34.62 24.65
C GLY A 476 -10.20 -33.44 23.90
N GLY A 477 -8.90 -33.16 24.09
CA GLY A 477 -8.15 -32.25 23.25
C GLY A 477 -7.73 -30.94 23.85
N VAL A 478 -7.56 -30.87 25.17
CA VAL A 478 -6.89 -29.72 25.82
C VAL A 478 -5.37 -29.84 25.59
N ILE A 479 -4.75 -28.73 25.15
CA ILE A 479 -3.32 -28.65 24.73
C ILE A 479 -2.34 -29.13 25.83
N PHE A 480 -2.73 -29.15 27.09
CA PHE A 480 -1.92 -29.52 28.24
C PHE A 480 -2.24 -30.91 28.85
N GLY A 481 -3.12 -31.68 28.24
CA GLY A 481 -3.72 -32.84 28.87
C GLY A 481 -3.14 -34.21 28.56
N ASN A 482 -1.82 -34.41 28.38
CA ASN A 482 -1.28 -35.75 28.11
C ASN A 482 -0.07 -36.14 28.97
N GLY A 483 -0.05 -35.75 30.24
CA GLY A 483 0.97 -36.26 31.18
C GLY A 483 0.55 -37.51 31.98
N THR A 484 -0.73 -37.83 32.10
CA THR A 484 -1.20 -38.80 33.11
C THR A 484 -1.98 -39.99 32.58
N ALA A 485 -2.53 -39.94 31.36
CA ALA A 485 -3.33 -41.07 30.85
C ALA A 485 -2.52 -42.24 30.28
N ALA A 486 -1.28 -41.98 29.82
CA ALA A 486 -0.40 -43.05 29.32
C ALA A 486 0.31 -43.85 30.42
N ALA A 487 0.38 -43.33 31.63
CA ALA A 487 1.00 -44.04 32.74
C ALA A 487 0.08 -45.05 33.46
N GLN A 488 -1.24 -44.89 33.32
CA GLN A 488 -2.19 -45.80 33.96
C GLN A 488 -2.61 -47.02 33.11
N GLN A 489 -2.36 -47.00 31.80
CA GLN A 489 -2.64 -48.17 30.94
C GLN A 489 -1.54 -49.26 30.96
N ASN A 490 -0.34 -48.95 31.45
CA ASN A 490 0.75 -49.93 31.55
C ASN A 490 0.91 -50.58 32.91
N ALA A 491 0.01 -50.32 33.89
CA ALA A 491 0.08 -50.87 35.24
C ALA A 491 -0.94 -52.00 35.51
N GLY A 492 -1.70 -52.41 34.50
CA GLY A 492 -2.72 -53.44 34.69
C GLY A 492 -2.56 -54.58 33.67
N GLY A 493 -1.84 -55.63 34.03
CA GLY A 493 -2.01 -56.88 33.33
C GLY A 493 -0.79 -57.77 33.10
N GLN A 494 -0.30 -58.46 34.09
CA GLN A 494 0.23 -59.82 33.92
C GLN A 494 -0.20 -60.64 35.14
N PRO A 495 -0.98 -61.71 34.92
CA PRO A 495 -1.17 -62.76 35.94
C PRO A 495 0.05 -63.71 35.95
N PRO A 496 0.42 -64.28 37.08
CA PRO A 496 1.55 -65.23 37.17
C PRO A 496 1.10 -66.55 36.56
N GLN A 497 1.95 -67.09 35.68
CA GLN A 497 1.89 -68.49 35.31
C GLN A 497 2.70 -69.29 36.31
N GLY A 498 2.03 -70.30 36.92
CA GLY A 498 2.63 -71.35 37.65
C GLY A 498 3.18 -72.48 36.73
#